data_5247dd1acc603ff79bb3bc6c4a73668d
#
_entry.id   5247dd1acc603ff79bb3bc6c4a73668d
#
_cell.length_a   1.000
_cell.length_b   1.000
_cell.length_c   1.000
_cell.angle_alpha   90.00
_cell.angle_beta   90.00
_cell.angle_gamma   90.00
#
_symmetry.space_group_name_H-M   'P 1'
#
loop_
_entity.id
_entity.type
_entity.pdbx_description
1 polymer ?
#
loop_
_entity_poly.entity_id
_entity_poly.type
_entity_poly.pdbx_seq_one_letter_code
_entity_poly.pdbx_strand_id
1 'polypeptide(L)'
;MFEILFPALLTGLLLSLITAPLGAFVVWRKMAYFGDTLSHSALLGVALGIFLQINPYVAIVILTIILAVLMVWLESNTQFSVDTLLGIIAHSCLSLGVVTVGLLKNVRVDLMSYLFGDLLAINFNDLPYIGTGVLIVLGTLLYFWQALLSTTVSPELAQVEGINIKKMRFILMILTALTIALSMKFVGALI
;
A
#
# COMPACT_ATOMS: atom_id res chain seq x y z
N MET A 1 -1.20 27.59 14.59
CA MET A 1 -0.06 26.65 14.63
C MET A 1 -0.47 25.28 15.22
N PHE A 2 -1.11 25.26 16.39
CA PHE A 2 -1.55 24.02 17.03
C PHE A 2 -2.60 23.25 16.19
N GLU A 3 -3.52 23.94 15.55
CA GLU A 3 -4.56 23.36 14.69
C GLU A 3 -4.03 22.67 13.42
N ILE A 4 -2.84 23.04 12.97
CA ILE A 4 -2.20 22.44 11.78
C ILE A 4 -1.27 21.29 12.19
N LEU A 5 -0.49 21.47 13.26
CA LEU A 5 0.49 20.48 13.70
C LEU A 5 -0.15 19.27 14.39
N PHE A 6 -1.21 19.49 15.16
CA PHE A 6 -1.85 18.43 15.94
C PHE A 6 -2.46 17.32 15.06
N PRO A 7 -3.25 17.61 14.00
CA PRO A 7 -3.76 16.56 13.09
C PRO A 7 -2.63 15.80 12.40
N ALA A 8 -1.56 16.48 11.97
CA ALA A 8 -0.41 15.86 11.33
C ALA A 8 0.31 14.88 12.27
N LEU A 9 0.60 15.30 13.51
CA LEU A 9 1.23 14.45 14.52
C LEU A 9 0.37 13.23 14.88
N LEU A 10 -0.93 13.45 15.09
CA LEU A 10 -1.85 12.38 15.43
C LEU A 10 -1.96 11.35 14.28
N THR A 11 -2.03 11.82 13.03
CA THR A 11 -2.02 10.96 11.85
C THR A 11 -0.73 10.14 11.76
N GLY A 12 0.44 10.77 11.96
CA GLY A 12 1.72 10.07 11.97
C GLY A 12 1.78 8.97 13.04
N LEU A 13 1.30 9.27 14.26
CA LEU A 13 1.21 8.28 15.34
C LEU A 13 0.26 7.14 15.02
N LEU A 14 -0.93 7.44 14.48
CA LEU A 14 -1.90 6.42 14.08
C LEU A 14 -1.35 5.51 12.97
N LEU A 15 -0.73 6.08 11.96
CA LEU A 15 -0.12 5.31 10.88
C LEU A 15 1.06 4.47 11.38
N SER A 16 1.88 4.97 12.30
CA SER A 16 3.02 4.22 12.85
C SER A 16 2.60 2.93 13.57
N LEU A 17 1.41 2.92 14.20
CA LEU A 17 0.88 1.73 14.88
C LEU A 17 0.64 0.56 13.91
N ILE A 18 0.32 0.81 12.66
CA ILE A 18 0.09 -0.23 11.66
C ILE A 18 1.31 -0.47 10.78
N THR A 19 2.08 0.58 10.44
CA THR A 19 3.25 0.44 9.56
C THR A 19 4.39 -0.31 10.23
N ALA A 20 4.61 -0.13 11.53
CA ALA A 20 5.68 -0.81 12.26
C ALA A 20 5.54 -2.34 12.25
N PRO A 21 4.41 -2.94 12.69
CA PRO A 21 4.27 -4.39 12.66
C PRO A 21 4.18 -4.96 11.25
N LEU A 22 3.49 -4.27 10.31
CA LEU A 22 3.44 -4.72 8.92
C LEU A 22 4.82 -4.68 8.26
N GLY A 23 5.61 -3.63 8.51
CA GLY A 23 6.99 -3.53 8.03
C GLY A 23 7.86 -4.69 8.51
N ALA A 24 7.71 -5.13 9.77
CA ALA A 24 8.42 -6.30 10.28
C ALA A 24 8.06 -7.57 9.49
N PHE A 25 6.77 -7.81 9.21
CA PHE A 25 6.34 -8.95 8.38
C PHE A 25 6.86 -8.88 6.95
N VAL A 26 6.85 -7.69 6.34
CA VAL A 26 7.38 -7.45 4.98
C VAL A 26 8.87 -7.80 4.91
N VAL A 27 9.66 -7.34 5.89
CA VAL A 27 11.11 -7.63 5.97
C VAL A 27 11.36 -9.12 6.21
N TRP A 28 10.67 -9.75 7.15
CA TRP A 28 10.84 -11.17 7.44
C TRP A 28 10.47 -12.07 6.25
N ARG A 29 9.53 -11.65 5.44
CA ARG A 29 9.13 -12.37 4.20
C ARG A 29 10.00 -12.04 2.99
N LYS A 30 11.06 -11.26 3.14
CA LYS A 30 11.96 -10.83 2.05
C LYS A 30 11.20 -10.12 0.92
N MET A 31 10.26 -9.24 1.29
CA MET A 31 9.44 -8.44 0.37
C MET A 31 9.87 -6.96 0.45
N ALA A 32 11.17 -6.69 0.44
CA ALA A 32 11.72 -5.34 0.66
C ALA A 32 11.23 -4.32 -0.38
N TYR A 33 11.05 -4.75 -1.63
CA TYR A 33 10.57 -3.90 -2.73
C TYR A 33 9.06 -3.67 -2.74
N PHE A 34 8.30 -4.21 -1.77
CA PHE A 34 6.84 -4.12 -1.81
C PHE A 34 6.33 -2.68 -1.69
N GLY A 35 6.91 -1.90 -0.77
CA GLY A 35 6.59 -0.48 -0.60
C GLY A 35 6.88 0.33 -1.85
N ASP A 36 8.07 0.15 -2.42
CA ASP A 36 8.52 0.82 -3.64
C ASP A 36 7.62 0.48 -4.84
N THR A 37 7.26 -0.79 -5.01
CA THR A 37 6.34 -1.23 -6.05
C THR A 37 4.98 -0.55 -5.95
N LEU A 38 4.41 -0.44 -4.75
CA LEU A 38 3.13 0.22 -4.56
C LEU A 38 3.24 1.74 -4.74
N SER A 39 4.34 2.35 -4.36
CA SER A 39 4.63 3.76 -4.59
C SER A 39 4.67 4.10 -6.08
N HIS A 40 5.40 3.32 -6.87
CA HIS A 40 5.42 3.49 -8.32
C HIS A 40 4.07 3.19 -8.98
N SER A 41 3.32 2.22 -8.46
CA SER A 41 1.97 1.92 -8.96
C SER A 41 0.99 3.03 -8.67
N ALA A 42 1.22 3.79 -7.60
CA ALA A 42 0.38 4.92 -7.25
C ALA A 42 0.44 6.04 -8.29
N LEU A 43 1.61 6.30 -8.90
CA LEU A 43 1.72 7.22 -10.04
C LEU A 43 0.80 6.79 -11.19
N LEU A 44 0.81 5.50 -11.53
CA LEU A 44 -0.12 4.94 -12.53
C LEU A 44 -1.57 5.09 -12.09
N GLY A 45 -1.87 4.88 -10.80
CA GLY A 45 -3.20 5.05 -10.22
C GLY A 45 -3.72 6.48 -10.36
N VAL A 46 -2.90 7.48 -10.02
CA VAL A 46 -3.23 8.91 -10.24
C VAL A 46 -3.48 9.18 -11.71
N ALA A 47 -2.57 8.77 -12.58
CA ALA A 47 -2.66 8.99 -14.02
C ALA A 47 -3.93 8.38 -14.62
N LEU A 48 -4.26 7.14 -14.25
CA LEU A 48 -5.49 6.47 -14.67
C LEU A 48 -6.75 7.12 -14.08
N GLY A 49 -6.70 7.55 -12.82
CA GLY A 49 -7.80 8.26 -12.18
C GLY A 49 -8.18 9.52 -12.94
N ILE A 50 -7.18 10.31 -13.32
CA ILE A 50 -7.38 11.53 -14.11
C ILE A 50 -7.85 11.19 -15.52
N PHE A 51 -7.24 10.20 -16.17
CA PHE A 51 -7.61 9.77 -17.53
C PHE A 51 -9.06 9.29 -17.61
N LEU A 52 -9.50 8.53 -16.60
CA LEU A 52 -10.87 7.99 -16.51
C LEU A 52 -11.87 8.95 -15.85
N GLN A 53 -11.43 10.15 -15.44
CA GLN A 53 -12.24 11.16 -14.74
C GLN A 53 -12.86 10.65 -13.44
N ILE A 54 -12.17 9.76 -12.74
CA ILE A 54 -12.53 9.26 -11.40
C ILE A 54 -11.63 9.93 -10.35
N ASN A 55 -12.09 9.89 -9.09
CA ASN A 55 -11.26 10.38 -7.99
C ASN A 55 -9.91 9.63 -7.95
N PRO A 56 -8.76 10.34 -8.04
CA PRO A 56 -7.44 9.70 -8.08
C PRO A 56 -7.16 8.79 -6.87
N TYR A 57 -7.62 9.15 -5.67
CA TYR A 57 -7.45 8.31 -4.47
C TYR A 57 -8.19 6.97 -4.59
N VAL A 58 -9.40 6.98 -5.17
CA VAL A 58 -10.17 5.74 -5.41
C VAL A 58 -9.45 4.89 -6.46
N ALA A 59 -8.92 5.50 -7.52
CA ALA A 59 -8.16 4.80 -8.56
C ALA A 59 -6.90 4.14 -7.99
N ILE A 60 -6.17 4.82 -7.09
CA ILE A 60 -5.01 4.28 -6.40
C ILE A 60 -5.39 3.06 -5.56
N VAL A 61 -6.44 3.17 -4.72
CA VAL A 61 -6.89 2.06 -3.87
C VAL A 61 -7.28 0.84 -4.72
N ILE A 62 -8.02 1.06 -5.79
CA ILE A 62 -8.41 -0.03 -6.72
C ILE A 62 -7.17 -0.68 -7.35
N LEU A 63 -6.25 0.15 -7.86
CA LEU A 63 -5.04 -0.35 -8.51
C LEU A 63 -4.14 -1.12 -7.54
N THR A 64 -3.94 -0.62 -6.33
CA THR A 64 -3.12 -1.29 -5.30
C THR A 64 -3.72 -2.64 -4.89
N ILE A 65 -5.05 -2.74 -4.80
CA ILE A 65 -5.74 -4.01 -4.54
C ILE A 65 -5.55 -4.98 -5.72
N ILE A 66 -5.72 -4.51 -6.96
CA ILE A 66 -5.51 -5.33 -8.16
C ILE A 66 -4.08 -5.86 -8.20
N LEU A 67 -3.09 -5.01 -7.92
CA LEU A 67 -1.68 -5.41 -7.90
C LEU A 67 -1.37 -6.39 -6.77
N ALA A 68 -1.97 -6.24 -5.59
CA ALA A 68 -1.82 -7.19 -4.51
C ALA A 68 -2.37 -8.57 -4.88
N VAL A 69 -3.54 -8.62 -5.54
CA VAL A 69 -4.12 -9.87 -6.06
C VAL A 69 -3.23 -10.48 -7.15
N LEU A 70 -2.77 -9.65 -8.09
CA LEU A 70 -1.87 -10.08 -9.17
C LEU A 70 -0.57 -10.66 -8.61
N MET A 71 0.00 -10.03 -7.59
CA MET A 71 1.22 -10.52 -6.92
C MET A 71 1.03 -11.89 -6.31
N VAL A 72 -0.07 -12.11 -5.56
CA VAL A 72 -0.37 -13.44 -4.98
C VAL A 72 -0.53 -14.49 -6.07
N TRP A 73 -1.17 -14.13 -7.17
CA TRP A 73 -1.36 -15.03 -8.31
C TRP A 73 -0.04 -15.36 -9.00
N LEU A 74 0.80 -14.37 -9.29
CA LEU A 74 2.12 -14.56 -9.90
C LEU A 74 3.03 -15.41 -9.01
N GLU A 75 3.11 -15.09 -7.72
CA GLU A 75 3.92 -15.83 -6.77
C GLU A 75 3.51 -17.31 -6.66
N SER A 76 2.21 -17.60 -6.79
CA SER A 76 1.70 -18.98 -6.75
C SER A 76 1.92 -19.76 -8.04
N ASN A 77 2.11 -19.10 -9.18
CA ASN A 77 2.20 -19.72 -10.51
C ASN A 77 3.59 -19.59 -11.16
N THR A 78 4.54 -18.90 -10.53
CA THR A 78 5.89 -18.73 -11.06
C THR A 78 6.94 -19.20 -10.05
N GLN A 79 8.14 -19.47 -10.56
CA GLN A 79 9.30 -19.82 -9.72
C GLN A 79 10.21 -18.62 -9.42
N PHE A 80 9.78 -17.42 -9.81
CA PHE A 80 10.54 -16.21 -9.54
C PHE A 80 10.45 -15.82 -8.07
N SER A 81 11.51 -15.19 -7.56
CA SER A 81 11.48 -14.60 -6.23
C SER A 81 10.46 -13.46 -6.15
N VAL A 82 9.88 -13.25 -4.98
CA VAL A 82 8.91 -12.17 -4.74
C VAL A 82 9.50 -10.82 -5.11
N ASP A 83 10.74 -10.55 -4.72
CA ASP A 83 11.43 -9.29 -5.05
C ASP A 83 11.63 -9.09 -6.55
N THR A 84 11.90 -10.17 -7.32
CA THR A 84 11.99 -10.07 -8.78
C THR A 84 10.66 -9.68 -9.39
N LEU A 85 9.56 -10.29 -8.95
CA LEU A 85 8.20 -9.96 -9.42
C LEU A 85 7.83 -8.52 -9.07
N LEU A 86 8.15 -8.11 -7.84
CA LEU A 86 7.91 -6.74 -7.37
C LEU A 86 8.68 -5.72 -8.22
N GLY A 87 9.96 -5.97 -8.52
CA GLY A 87 10.76 -5.09 -9.37
C GLY A 87 10.19 -4.96 -10.79
N ILE A 88 9.75 -6.07 -11.40
CA ILE A 88 9.13 -6.06 -12.74
C ILE A 88 7.84 -5.22 -12.71
N ILE A 89 6.97 -5.43 -11.72
CA ILE A 89 5.71 -4.70 -11.60
C ILE A 89 5.98 -3.21 -11.33
N ALA A 90 6.91 -2.88 -10.43
CA ALA A 90 7.26 -1.50 -10.10
C ALA A 90 7.63 -0.69 -11.34
N HIS A 91 8.62 -1.19 -12.10
CA HIS A 91 9.08 -0.49 -13.30
C HIS A 91 8.05 -0.48 -14.44
N SER A 92 7.24 -1.53 -14.55
CA SER A 92 6.14 -1.57 -15.51
C SER A 92 5.08 -0.53 -15.18
N CYS A 93 4.67 -0.43 -13.91
CA CYS A 93 3.71 0.57 -13.46
C CYS A 93 4.25 1.99 -13.60
N LEU A 94 5.52 2.21 -13.24
CA LEU A 94 6.17 3.51 -13.41
C LEU A 94 6.17 3.94 -14.89
N SER A 95 6.60 3.05 -15.78
CA SER A 95 6.65 3.34 -17.22
C SER A 95 5.27 3.63 -17.80
N LEU A 96 4.26 2.81 -17.46
CA LEU A 96 2.88 3.04 -17.87
C LEU A 96 2.31 4.34 -17.29
N GLY A 97 2.64 4.64 -16.03
CA GLY A 97 2.25 5.89 -15.38
C GLY A 97 2.78 7.11 -16.12
N VAL A 98 4.08 7.13 -16.42
CA VAL A 98 4.73 8.23 -17.16
C VAL A 98 4.12 8.39 -18.56
N VAL A 99 3.90 7.29 -19.29
CA VAL A 99 3.27 7.33 -20.61
C VAL A 99 1.84 7.88 -20.52
N THR A 100 1.06 7.42 -19.55
CA THR A 100 -0.33 7.88 -19.35
C THR A 100 -0.37 9.37 -19.05
N VAL A 101 0.52 9.85 -18.17
CA VAL A 101 0.66 11.31 -17.88
C VAL A 101 1.05 12.07 -19.14
N GLY A 102 1.96 11.56 -19.97
CA GLY A 102 2.38 12.18 -21.23
C GLY A 102 1.24 12.30 -22.25
N LEU A 103 0.23 11.44 -22.20
CA LEU A 103 -0.96 11.49 -23.06
C LEU A 103 -1.98 12.55 -22.60
N LEU A 104 -1.91 12.99 -21.35
CA LEU A 104 -2.82 13.99 -20.77
C LEU A 104 -2.40 15.43 -21.17
N LYS A 105 -2.61 15.79 -22.44
CA LYS A 105 -2.13 17.05 -23.06
C LYS A 105 -2.62 18.34 -22.41
N ASN A 106 -3.69 18.33 -21.62
CA ASN A 106 -4.36 19.55 -21.11
C ASN A 106 -4.52 19.62 -19.59
N VAL A 107 -3.97 18.68 -18.86
CA VAL A 107 -4.15 18.64 -17.40
C VAL A 107 -2.82 19.03 -16.75
N ARG A 108 -2.74 20.31 -16.31
CA ARG A 108 -1.73 20.72 -15.33
C ARG A 108 -2.10 20.11 -13.98
N VAL A 109 -1.97 18.78 -13.87
CA VAL A 109 -2.11 18.12 -12.57
C VAL A 109 -0.86 18.44 -11.80
N ASP A 110 -1.05 18.94 -10.62
CA ASP A 110 0.06 19.04 -9.67
C ASP A 110 0.40 17.64 -9.17
N LEU A 111 1.04 16.85 -10.07
CA LEU A 111 1.54 15.51 -9.76
C LEU A 111 2.50 15.53 -8.56
N MET A 112 3.17 16.67 -8.35
CA MET A 112 4.08 16.84 -7.22
C MET A 112 3.34 16.73 -5.89
N SER A 113 2.13 17.25 -5.76
CA SER A 113 1.34 17.14 -4.52
C SER A 113 0.94 15.69 -4.21
N TYR A 114 0.71 14.86 -5.24
CA TYR A 114 0.41 13.44 -5.04
C TYR A 114 1.65 12.60 -4.78
N LEU A 115 2.80 12.98 -5.35
CA LEU A 115 4.05 12.24 -5.21
C LEU A 115 4.74 12.53 -3.88
N PHE A 116 4.77 13.78 -3.45
CA PHE A 116 5.44 14.20 -2.22
C PHE A 116 4.52 14.24 -1.00
N GLY A 117 3.19 14.20 -1.22
CA GLY A 117 2.21 14.36 -0.13
C GLY A 117 2.24 15.76 0.48
N ASP A 118 1.33 16.03 1.38
CA ASP A 118 1.33 17.22 2.22
C ASP A 118 0.80 16.88 3.61
N LEU A 119 1.72 16.60 4.52
CA LEU A 119 1.40 16.33 5.93
C LEU A 119 0.70 17.51 6.62
N LEU A 120 0.93 18.73 6.14
CA LEU A 120 0.35 19.93 6.73
C LEU A 120 -1.03 20.26 6.17
N ALA A 121 -1.43 19.63 5.06
CA ALA A 121 -2.77 19.77 4.49
C ALA A 121 -3.83 18.92 5.19
N ILE A 122 -3.45 18.14 6.22
CA ILE A 122 -4.37 17.30 6.99
C ILE A 122 -5.29 18.16 7.83
N ASN A 123 -6.60 17.98 7.63
CA ASN A 123 -7.62 18.63 8.43
C ASN A 123 -8.20 17.68 9.50
N PHE A 124 -8.81 18.25 10.54
CA PHE A 124 -9.52 17.47 11.55
C PHE A 124 -10.60 16.56 10.97
N ASN A 125 -11.20 16.94 9.83
CA ASN A 125 -12.20 16.13 9.14
C ASN A 125 -11.63 14.86 8.49
N ASP A 126 -10.34 14.79 8.25
CA ASP A 126 -9.66 13.60 7.70
C ASP A 126 -9.37 12.55 8.79
N LEU A 127 -9.22 12.98 10.05
CA LEU A 127 -8.87 12.09 11.17
C LEU A 127 -9.84 10.92 11.39
N PRO A 128 -11.17 11.07 11.31
CA PRO A 128 -12.09 9.94 11.43
C PRO A 128 -11.89 8.89 10.34
N TYR A 129 -11.61 9.31 9.10
CA TYR A 129 -11.36 8.39 7.97
C TYR A 129 -10.06 7.62 8.16
N ILE A 130 -8.99 8.31 8.58
CA ILE A 130 -7.71 7.69 8.88
C ILE A 130 -7.86 6.74 10.07
N GLY A 131 -8.48 7.21 11.15
CA GLY A 131 -8.70 6.42 12.35
C GLY A 131 -9.50 5.15 12.09
N THR A 132 -10.56 5.21 11.29
CA THR A 132 -11.33 4.02 10.90
C THR A 132 -10.50 3.07 10.03
N GLY A 133 -9.72 3.58 9.07
CA GLY A 133 -8.82 2.78 8.26
C GLY A 133 -7.75 2.07 9.12
N VAL A 134 -7.11 2.81 10.02
CA VAL A 134 -6.12 2.25 10.97
C VAL A 134 -6.74 1.18 11.86
N LEU A 135 -7.94 1.42 12.41
CA LEU A 135 -8.64 0.44 13.26
C LEU A 135 -8.98 -0.85 12.50
N ILE A 136 -9.42 -0.75 11.25
CA ILE A 136 -9.71 -1.93 10.41
C ILE A 136 -8.43 -2.73 10.16
N VAL A 137 -7.34 -2.06 9.74
CA VAL A 137 -6.06 -2.71 9.47
C VAL A 137 -5.49 -3.33 10.74
N LEU A 138 -5.45 -2.58 11.84
CA LEU A 138 -4.91 -3.06 13.12
C LEU A 138 -5.75 -4.21 13.68
N GLY A 139 -7.08 -4.08 13.65
CA GLY A 139 -8.00 -5.13 14.11
C GLY A 139 -7.82 -6.42 13.30
N THR A 140 -7.73 -6.32 11.97
CA THR A 140 -7.48 -7.48 11.11
C THR A 140 -6.09 -8.08 11.36
N LEU A 141 -5.07 -7.25 11.52
CA LEU A 141 -3.72 -7.67 11.82
C LEU A 141 -3.63 -8.42 13.15
N LEU A 142 -4.25 -7.89 14.21
CA LEU A 142 -4.29 -8.52 15.53
C LEU A 142 -5.10 -9.82 15.52
N TYR A 143 -6.22 -9.87 14.80
CA TYR A 143 -7.03 -11.08 14.67
C TYR A 143 -6.25 -12.22 14.01
N PHE A 144 -5.49 -11.94 12.96
CA PHE A 144 -4.69 -12.94 12.24
C PHE A 144 -3.23 -13.01 12.71
N TRP A 145 -2.87 -12.33 13.81
CA TRP A 145 -1.48 -12.19 14.26
C TRP A 145 -0.72 -13.52 14.36
N GLN A 146 -1.27 -14.49 15.08
CA GLN A 146 -0.63 -15.78 15.28
C GLN A 146 -0.48 -16.55 13.96
N ALA A 147 -1.53 -16.57 13.13
CA ALA A 147 -1.50 -17.24 11.84
C ALA A 147 -0.49 -16.60 10.88
N LEU A 148 -0.39 -15.26 10.88
CA LEU A 148 0.61 -14.52 10.10
C LEU A 148 2.02 -14.81 10.61
N LEU A 149 2.22 -14.85 11.92
CA LEU A 149 3.50 -15.15 12.54
C LEU A 149 3.95 -16.59 12.22
N SER A 150 3.08 -17.59 12.46
CA SER A 150 3.37 -19.00 12.14
C SER A 150 3.75 -19.17 10.66
N THR A 151 2.97 -18.59 9.75
CA THR A 151 3.25 -18.69 8.30
C THR A 151 4.50 -17.94 7.86
N THR A 152 4.98 -17.00 8.65
CA THR A 152 6.20 -16.23 8.35
C THR A 152 7.45 -16.91 8.89
N VAL A 153 7.37 -17.49 10.10
CA VAL A 153 8.49 -18.16 10.75
C VAL A 153 8.72 -19.56 10.15
N SER A 154 7.67 -20.35 9.99
CA SER A 154 7.76 -21.70 9.43
C SER A 154 6.48 -22.04 8.65
N PRO A 155 6.48 -21.83 7.33
CA PRO A 155 5.32 -22.17 6.49
C PRO A 155 4.95 -23.65 6.57
N GLU A 156 5.95 -24.54 6.71
CA GLU A 156 5.75 -25.99 6.78
C GLU A 156 4.97 -26.38 8.04
N LEU A 157 5.36 -25.85 9.20
CA LEU A 157 4.65 -26.10 10.46
C LEU A 157 3.25 -25.50 10.43
N ALA A 158 3.09 -24.29 9.93
CA ALA A 158 1.79 -23.66 9.78
C ALA A 158 0.82 -24.49 8.92
N GLN A 159 1.34 -25.16 7.88
CA GLN A 159 0.54 -26.05 7.04
C GLN A 159 0.09 -27.30 7.78
N VAL A 160 0.95 -27.87 8.65
CA VAL A 160 0.60 -29.02 9.52
C VAL A 160 -0.47 -28.62 10.54
N GLU A 161 -0.43 -27.38 11.04
CA GLU A 161 -1.46 -26.80 11.93
C GLU A 161 -2.77 -26.47 11.20
N GLY A 162 -2.87 -26.74 9.89
CA GLY A 162 -4.07 -26.49 9.11
C GLY A 162 -4.26 -25.04 8.68
N ILE A 163 -3.24 -24.19 8.83
CA ILE A 163 -3.29 -22.78 8.42
C ILE A 163 -3.11 -22.68 6.90
N ASN A 164 -4.02 -22.02 6.24
CA ASN A 164 -3.92 -21.80 4.79
C ASN A 164 -2.91 -20.68 4.48
N ILE A 165 -1.71 -21.09 4.05
CA ILE A 165 -0.59 -20.19 3.76
C ILE A 165 -0.96 -19.16 2.68
N LYS A 166 -1.64 -19.57 1.60
CA LYS A 166 -2.03 -18.67 0.51
C LYS A 166 -2.98 -17.58 1.01
N LYS A 167 -3.94 -17.95 1.88
CA LYS A 167 -4.88 -17.00 2.47
C LYS A 167 -4.16 -15.99 3.37
N MET A 168 -3.22 -16.44 4.21
CA MET A 168 -2.47 -15.54 5.11
C MET A 168 -1.57 -14.59 4.33
N ARG A 169 -0.96 -15.08 3.25
CA ARG A 169 -0.16 -14.26 2.34
C ARG A 169 -1.01 -13.18 1.67
N PHE A 170 -2.18 -13.57 1.16
CA PHE A 170 -3.14 -12.63 0.56
C PHE A 170 -3.59 -11.55 1.56
N ILE A 171 -3.93 -11.95 2.79
CA ILE A 171 -4.33 -11.01 3.85
C ILE A 171 -3.19 -10.01 4.13
N LEU A 172 -1.96 -10.49 4.29
CA LEU A 172 -0.82 -9.61 4.53
C LEU A 172 -0.62 -8.60 3.38
N MET A 173 -0.67 -9.05 2.13
CA MET A 173 -0.51 -8.18 0.97
C MET A 173 -1.62 -7.13 0.87
N ILE A 174 -2.86 -7.49 1.16
CA ILE A 174 -3.98 -6.54 1.19
C ILE A 174 -3.81 -5.53 2.34
N LEU A 175 -3.42 -5.99 3.54
CA LEU A 175 -3.21 -5.09 4.68
C LEU A 175 -2.10 -4.07 4.40
N THR A 176 -0.98 -4.52 3.82
CA THR A 176 0.11 -3.60 3.45
C THR A 176 -0.30 -2.66 2.32
N ALA A 177 -1.02 -3.14 1.30
CA ALA A 177 -1.53 -2.30 0.22
C ALA A 177 -2.50 -1.22 0.73
N LEU A 178 -3.43 -1.59 1.62
CA LEU A 178 -4.35 -0.64 2.25
C LEU A 178 -3.62 0.38 3.12
N THR A 179 -2.61 -0.06 3.87
CA THR A 179 -1.80 0.85 4.71
C THR A 179 -1.07 1.88 3.86
N ILE A 180 -0.44 1.46 2.75
CA ILE A 180 0.24 2.36 1.83
C ILE A 180 -0.77 3.30 1.17
N ALA A 181 -1.91 2.81 0.70
CA ALA A 181 -2.97 3.65 0.12
C ALA A 181 -3.51 4.69 1.12
N LEU A 182 -3.63 4.34 2.41
CA LEU A 182 -4.01 5.28 3.47
C LEU A 182 -2.92 6.32 3.73
N SER A 183 -1.65 5.91 3.79
CA SER A 183 -0.54 6.80 4.09
C SER A 183 -0.20 7.72 2.92
N MET A 184 -0.49 7.32 1.70
CA MET A 184 -0.10 8.03 0.49
C MET A 184 -0.66 9.46 0.40
N LYS A 185 -1.89 9.71 0.89
CA LYS A 185 -2.49 11.06 0.93
C LYS A 185 -1.63 12.02 1.76
N PHE A 186 -0.91 11.52 2.75
CA PHE A 186 -0.22 12.30 3.77
C PHE A 186 1.30 12.33 3.58
N VAL A 187 1.87 11.17 3.27
CA VAL A 187 3.33 10.99 3.13
C VAL A 187 3.74 11.12 1.66
N GLY A 188 2.79 10.95 0.74
CA GLY A 188 3.07 10.91 -0.69
C GLY A 188 3.46 9.51 -1.17
N ALA A 189 3.69 9.40 -2.49
CA ALA A 189 4.03 8.15 -3.13
C ALA A 189 5.54 7.87 -3.19
N LEU A 190 6.39 8.90 -2.99
CA LEU A 190 7.84 8.81 -3.18
C LEU A 190 8.63 8.68 -1.86
N ILE A 191 7.97 8.74 -0.72
CA ILE A 191 8.56 8.59 0.60
C ILE A 191 8.07 7.29 1.22
#